data_28bd62739f510a0354f19a8193fc45ef
#
_entry.id   28bd62739f510a0354f19a8193fc45ef
#
_cell.length_a   1.000
_cell.length_b   1.000
_cell.length_c   1.000
_cell.angle_alpha   90.00
_cell.angle_beta   90.00
_cell.angle_gamma   90.00
#
_symmetry.space_group_name_H-M   'P 1'
#
loop_
_entity.id
_entity.type
_entity.pdbx_description
1 polymer ?
#
loop_
_entity_poly.entity_id
_entity_poly.type
_entity_poly.pdbx_seq_one_letter_code
_entity_poly.pdbx_strand_id
1 'polypeptide(L)'
;MAIQSKQSSLLPVYLIAGEDELKRETVMKRLFARLSKMGDMSFNSETFSGLTCTGEEVITAANTLPFASEVRLVLVNDVDKLKKADSELLIAYLKEPCETTVLALEGQKVAKNTRLYKAVSAFGSKAIIDCAPFARKDLGNAVRSIAVGHGITLTQGAAATLIDLVGTNTVALDAELKKLSLSHRGTDPVNENEVLSLVSRTAEIKPWEFVDAFACRNGKRCIYLMNRMDVSPFALLAMCTTRIRELITVKALSERGQKALCSKVLKMPDWRLKHHYSCACGFTMDELICALSSARDVEQEMKSGSDQMQSFISWFLGVCKKGSL
;
A
#
# COMPACT_ATOMS: atom_id res chain seq x y z
N MET A 1 22.78 10.86 -44.39
CA MET A 1 23.10 10.87 -42.94
C MET A 1 21.90 10.34 -42.21
N ALA A 2 21.91 9.07 -41.82
CA ALA A 2 20.83 8.43 -41.09
C ALA A 2 20.96 8.80 -39.59
N ILE A 3 19.93 9.44 -39.04
CA ILE A 3 19.78 9.66 -37.62
C ILE A 3 19.46 8.29 -37.00
N GLN A 4 20.48 7.59 -36.53
CA GLN A 4 20.30 6.43 -35.67
C GLN A 4 19.65 6.93 -34.37
N SER A 5 18.33 6.71 -34.26
CA SER A 5 17.63 6.79 -32.98
C SER A 5 18.36 5.84 -32.01
N LYS A 6 18.89 6.36 -30.90
CA LYS A 6 19.41 5.57 -29.78
C LYS A 6 18.26 4.70 -29.22
N GLN A 7 18.02 3.54 -29.82
CA GLN A 7 17.29 2.48 -29.17
C GLN A 7 18.09 2.13 -27.91
N SER A 8 17.53 2.39 -26.74
CA SER A 8 18.16 1.97 -25.50
C SER A 8 18.28 0.44 -25.55
N SER A 9 19.51 -0.06 -25.59
CA SER A 9 19.78 -1.50 -25.62
C SER A 9 19.05 -2.18 -24.45
N LEU A 10 18.44 -3.35 -24.72
CA LEU A 10 17.90 -4.22 -23.65
C LEU A 10 19.07 -4.66 -22.77
N LEU A 11 18.81 -4.77 -21.49
CA LEU A 11 19.76 -5.39 -20.57
C LEU A 11 19.49 -6.89 -20.51
N PRO A 12 20.51 -7.72 -20.24
CA PRO A 12 20.33 -9.17 -20.15
C PRO A 12 19.51 -9.58 -18.93
N VAL A 13 19.36 -8.70 -17.95
CA VAL A 13 18.58 -8.97 -16.74
C VAL A 13 17.82 -7.75 -16.25
N TYR A 14 16.62 -7.97 -15.73
CA TYR A 14 15.82 -6.98 -15.00
C TYR A 14 15.32 -7.58 -13.69
N LEU A 15 15.39 -6.81 -12.61
CA LEU A 15 14.75 -7.12 -11.32
C LEU A 15 13.61 -6.13 -11.10
N ILE A 16 12.39 -6.64 -11.11
CA ILE A 16 11.15 -5.89 -10.92
C ILE A 16 10.67 -6.18 -9.51
N ALA A 17 10.95 -5.28 -8.56
CA ALA A 17 10.76 -5.55 -7.15
C ALA A 17 9.93 -4.48 -6.45
N GLY A 18 8.97 -4.89 -5.63
CA GLY A 18 8.13 -3.99 -4.81
C GLY A 18 6.73 -4.55 -4.58
N GLU A 19 6.04 -4.02 -3.58
CA GLU A 19 4.72 -4.51 -3.15
C GLU A 19 3.56 -4.03 -4.06
N ASP A 20 3.78 -3.06 -4.95
CA ASP A 20 2.76 -2.56 -5.88
C ASP A 20 2.61 -3.49 -7.09
N GLU A 21 1.58 -4.32 -7.06
CA GLU A 21 1.29 -5.33 -8.09
C GLU A 21 1.00 -4.71 -9.45
N LEU A 22 0.20 -3.64 -9.50
CA LEU A 22 -0.14 -2.96 -10.76
C LEU A 22 1.10 -2.39 -11.47
N LYS A 23 2.06 -1.85 -10.69
CA LYS A 23 3.35 -1.40 -11.24
C LYS A 23 4.13 -2.57 -11.82
N ARG A 24 4.25 -3.69 -11.09
CA ARG A 24 4.97 -4.87 -11.59
C ARG A 24 4.35 -5.38 -12.88
N GLU A 25 3.02 -5.59 -12.90
CA GLU A 25 2.31 -5.99 -14.11
C GLU A 25 2.52 -5.02 -15.28
N THR A 26 2.43 -3.72 -15.03
CA THR A 26 2.61 -2.70 -16.05
C THR A 26 4.00 -2.74 -16.65
N VAL A 27 5.02 -2.92 -15.82
CA VAL A 27 6.42 -3.06 -16.25
C VAL A 27 6.59 -4.33 -17.10
N MET A 28 6.04 -5.45 -16.65
CA MET A 28 6.09 -6.72 -17.38
C MET A 28 5.37 -6.63 -18.73
N LYS A 29 4.18 -6.05 -18.78
CA LYS A 29 3.44 -5.82 -20.03
C LYS A 29 4.26 -4.97 -21.01
N ARG A 30 4.93 -3.92 -20.52
CA ARG A 30 5.81 -3.06 -21.35
C ARG A 30 7.05 -3.81 -21.86
N LEU A 31 7.68 -4.62 -21.01
CA LEU A 31 8.82 -5.44 -21.39
C LEU A 31 8.41 -6.45 -22.47
N PHE A 32 7.33 -7.19 -22.23
CA PHE A 32 6.78 -8.15 -23.19
C PHE A 32 6.41 -7.51 -24.53
N ALA A 33 5.69 -6.38 -24.49
CA ALA A 33 5.32 -5.64 -25.72
C ALA A 33 6.54 -5.11 -26.50
N ARG A 34 7.65 -4.81 -25.81
CA ARG A 34 8.90 -4.42 -26.44
C ARG A 34 9.59 -5.61 -27.11
N LEU A 35 9.65 -6.76 -26.43
CA LEU A 35 10.26 -7.99 -26.95
C LEU A 35 9.45 -8.58 -28.10
N SER A 36 8.13 -8.48 -28.09
CA SER A 36 7.25 -8.92 -29.17
C SER A 36 7.46 -8.18 -30.49
N LYS A 37 8.17 -7.05 -30.48
CA LYS A 37 8.59 -6.35 -31.70
C LYS A 37 9.87 -6.95 -32.33
N MET A 38 10.59 -7.79 -31.56
CA MET A 38 11.87 -8.38 -31.97
C MET A 38 11.71 -9.85 -32.34
N GLY A 39 10.54 -10.46 -32.09
CA GLY A 39 10.22 -11.83 -32.45
C GLY A 39 8.95 -12.33 -31.82
N ASP A 40 8.53 -13.53 -32.20
CA ASP A 40 7.35 -14.16 -31.61
C ASP A 40 7.66 -14.70 -30.22
N MET A 41 7.04 -14.10 -29.23
CA MET A 41 7.22 -14.47 -27.81
C MET A 41 6.43 -15.72 -27.41
N SER A 42 5.52 -16.24 -28.24
CA SER A 42 4.77 -17.46 -27.93
C SER A 42 5.69 -18.70 -27.84
N PHE A 43 6.76 -18.72 -28.65
CA PHE A 43 7.80 -19.77 -28.64
C PHE A 43 9.08 -19.36 -27.89
N ASN A 44 9.23 -18.06 -27.64
CA ASN A 44 10.46 -17.48 -27.10
C ASN A 44 10.25 -16.86 -25.71
N SER A 45 9.19 -17.24 -24.98
CA SER A 45 9.02 -16.87 -23.60
C SER A 45 8.73 -18.08 -22.72
N GLU A 46 9.34 -18.11 -21.55
CA GLU A 46 9.12 -19.14 -20.55
C GLU A 46 8.98 -18.52 -19.17
N THR A 47 8.04 -19.03 -18.38
CA THR A 47 7.72 -18.47 -17.06
C THR A 47 7.87 -19.52 -15.98
N PHE A 48 8.60 -19.18 -14.94
CA PHE A 48 8.86 -20.00 -13.77
C PHE A 48 8.27 -19.33 -12.51
N SER A 49 7.96 -20.15 -11.51
CA SER A 49 7.61 -19.65 -10.17
C SER A 49 8.73 -19.99 -9.19
N GLY A 50 9.24 -18.99 -8.49
CA GLY A 50 10.26 -19.16 -7.45
C GLY A 50 9.82 -20.03 -6.27
N LEU A 51 8.53 -20.38 -6.19
CA LEU A 51 8.01 -21.35 -5.22
C LEU A 51 8.30 -22.80 -5.61
N THR A 52 8.39 -23.10 -6.91
CA THR A 52 8.41 -24.48 -7.43
C THR A 52 9.61 -24.78 -8.31
N CYS A 53 10.20 -23.77 -8.98
CA CYS A 53 11.32 -24.01 -9.89
C CYS A 53 12.65 -24.21 -9.16
N THR A 54 13.58 -24.85 -9.88
CA THR A 54 14.98 -24.94 -9.51
C THR A 54 15.81 -23.92 -10.28
N GLY A 55 16.95 -23.50 -9.73
CA GLY A 55 17.88 -22.62 -10.43
C GLY A 55 18.41 -23.22 -11.74
N GLU A 56 18.59 -24.56 -11.79
CA GLU A 56 19.05 -25.29 -12.98
C GLU A 56 18.03 -25.21 -14.13
N GLU A 57 16.72 -25.38 -13.84
CA GLU A 57 15.66 -25.24 -14.84
C GLU A 57 15.67 -23.85 -15.48
N VAL A 58 15.74 -22.80 -14.64
CA VAL A 58 15.78 -21.41 -15.10
C VAL A 58 17.02 -21.15 -15.97
N ILE A 59 18.19 -21.63 -15.56
CA ILE A 59 19.44 -21.44 -16.29
C ILE A 59 19.40 -22.22 -17.63
N THR A 60 18.86 -23.43 -17.65
CA THR A 60 18.70 -24.22 -18.87
C THR A 60 17.82 -23.47 -19.87
N ALA A 61 16.68 -22.94 -19.42
CA ALA A 61 15.81 -22.10 -20.23
C ALA A 61 16.51 -20.82 -20.72
N ALA A 62 17.31 -20.19 -19.85
CA ALA A 62 18.03 -18.96 -20.17
C ALA A 62 19.19 -19.16 -21.17
N ASN A 63 19.77 -20.35 -21.21
CA ASN A 63 20.82 -20.72 -22.17
C ASN A 63 20.26 -21.32 -23.48
N THR A 64 18.96 -21.55 -23.56
CA THR A 64 18.32 -22.02 -24.79
C THR A 64 18.23 -20.89 -25.81
N LEU A 65 18.72 -21.13 -27.02
CA LEU A 65 18.68 -20.14 -28.09
C LEU A 65 17.24 -19.84 -28.53
N PRO A 66 16.94 -18.58 -28.89
CA PRO A 66 15.62 -18.22 -29.40
C PRO A 66 15.32 -18.90 -30.74
N PHE A 67 14.05 -19.26 -30.93
CA PHE A 67 13.59 -19.88 -32.19
C PHE A 67 13.00 -18.81 -33.11
N ALA A 68 13.58 -18.61 -34.29
CA ALA A 68 13.14 -17.61 -35.28
C ALA A 68 12.92 -16.20 -34.68
N SER A 69 13.74 -15.81 -33.74
CA SER A 69 13.68 -14.54 -32.99
C SER A 69 15.08 -14.08 -32.62
N GLU A 70 15.26 -12.78 -32.43
CA GLU A 70 16.54 -12.22 -31.93
C GLU A 70 16.72 -12.38 -30.45
N VAL A 71 15.63 -12.62 -29.70
CA VAL A 71 15.63 -12.58 -28.24
C VAL A 71 14.66 -13.61 -27.63
N ARG A 72 15.04 -14.14 -26.48
CA ARG A 72 14.23 -15.00 -25.61
C ARG A 72 13.95 -14.30 -24.29
N LEU A 73 12.76 -14.48 -23.74
CA LEU A 73 12.37 -14.00 -22.42
C LEU A 73 12.26 -15.18 -21.44
N VAL A 74 12.99 -15.12 -20.34
CA VAL A 74 12.80 -16.02 -19.21
C VAL A 74 12.32 -15.18 -18.03
N LEU A 75 11.10 -15.46 -17.57
CA LEU A 75 10.48 -14.77 -16.43
C LEU A 75 10.48 -15.67 -15.19
N VAL A 76 10.94 -15.16 -14.08
CA VAL A 76 10.84 -15.82 -12.77
C VAL A 76 9.99 -14.96 -11.85
N ASN A 77 8.77 -15.41 -11.59
CA ASN A 77 7.88 -14.80 -10.61
C ASN A 77 8.27 -15.26 -9.19
N ASP A 78 7.89 -14.47 -8.18
CA ASP A 78 8.16 -14.76 -6.77
C ASP A 78 9.64 -15.06 -6.46
N VAL A 79 10.56 -14.33 -7.08
CA VAL A 79 12.00 -14.54 -6.92
C VAL A 79 12.46 -14.42 -5.46
N ASP A 80 11.71 -13.71 -4.63
CA ASP A 80 11.93 -13.58 -3.19
C ASP A 80 11.59 -14.86 -2.40
N LYS A 81 10.96 -15.86 -3.05
CA LYS A 81 10.65 -17.19 -2.49
C LYS A 81 11.63 -18.28 -2.95
N LEU A 82 12.53 -17.98 -3.85
CA LEU A 82 13.57 -18.91 -4.28
C LEU A 82 14.41 -19.40 -3.10
N LYS A 83 14.75 -20.69 -3.12
CA LYS A 83 15.70 -21.26 -2.17
C LYS A 83 17.09 -20.63 -2.36
N LYS A 84 17.86 -20.59 -1.28
CA LYS A 84 19.20 -19.99 -1.32
C LYS A 84 20.12 -20.64 -2.37
N ALA A 85 20.09 -21.97 -2.50
CA ALA A 85 20.88 -22.69 -3.48
C ALA A 85 20.54 -22.25 -4.91
N ASP A 86 19.24 -22.17 -5.25
CA ASP A 86 18.77 -21.78 -6.56
C ASP A 86 19.13 -20.32 -6.88
N SER A 87 19.01 -19.43 -5.88
CA SER A 87 19.45 -18.03 -6.01
C SER A 87 20.96 -17.90 -6.27
N GLU A 88 21.80 -18.75 -5.66
CA GLU A 88 23.24 -18.76 -5.92
C GLU A 88 23.58 -19.21 -7.35
N LEU A 89 22.82 -20.18 -7.89
CA LEU A 89 22.95 -20.59 -9.29
C LEU A 89 22.63 -19.44 -10.24
N LEU A 90 21.54 -18.70 -10.00
CA LEU A 90 21.21 -17.50 -10.80
C LEU A 90 22.30 -16.44 -10.70
N ILE A 91 22.87 -16.22 -9.51
CA ILE A 91 23.98 -15.27 -9.34
C ILE A 91 25.21 -15.72 -10.16
N ALA A 92 25.48 -17.02 -10.23
CA ALA A 92 26.59 -17.56 -11.05
C ALA A 92 26.32 -17.32 -12.54
N TYR A 93 25.11 -17.59 -13.03
CA TYR A 93 24.68 -17.32 -14.40
C TYR A 93 24.83 -15.83 -14.79
N LEU A 94 24.51 -14.91 -13.88
CA LEU A 94 24.61 -13.47 -14.12
C LEU A 94 26.04 -12.96 -14.31
N LYS A 95 27.08 -13.77 -14.11
CA LYS A 95 28.47 -13.39 -14.44
C LYS A 95 28.73 -13.39 -15.94
N GLU A 96 28.11 -14.34 -16.65
CA GLU A 96 28.19 -14.49 -18.11
C GLU A 96 26.80 -14.84 -18.66
N PRO A 97 25.85 -13.90 -18.67
CA PRO A 97 24.50 -14.18 -19.14
C PRO A 97 24.47 -14.34 -20.66
N CYS A 98 23.58 -15.19 -21.16
CA CYS A 98 23.35 -15.37 -22.58
C CYS A 98 22.90 -14.04 -23.23
N GLU A 99 23.60 -13.61 -24.28
CA GLU A 99 23.35 -12.32 -24.94
C GLU A 99 21.98 -12.25 -25.64
N THR A 100 21.45 -13.40 -26.06
CA THR A 100 20.14 -13.48 -26.73
C THR A 100 18.97 -13.65 -25.77
N THR A 101 19.22 -13.68 -24.47
CA THR A 101 18.17 -13.88 -23.43
C THR A 101 18.00 -12.66 -22.55
N VAL A 102 16.76 -12.29 -22.30
CA VAL A 102 16.38 -11.35 -21.26
C VAL A 102 15.80 -12.12 -20.08
N LEU A 103 16.49 -12.09 -18.94
CA LEU A 103 16.04 -12.68 -17.70
C LEU A 103 15.28 -11.62 -16.89
N ALA A 104 13.97 -11.80 -16.68
CA ALA A 104 13.14 -10.93 -15.87
C ALA A 104 12.83 -11.62 -14.53
N LEU A 105 13.27 -11.01 -13.45
CA LEU A 105 13.07 -11.48 -12.08
C LEU A 105 12.03 -10.61 -11.41
N GLU A 106 10.88 -11.17 -11.00
CA GLU A 106 9.82 -10.45 -10.33
C GLU A 106 9.70 -10.91 -8.87
N GLY A 107 9.55 -9.97 -7.93
CA GLY A 107 9.33 -10.30 -6.52
C GLY A 107 8.75 -9.14 -5.72
N GLN A 108 8.01 -9.49 -4.66
CA GLN A 108 7.38 -8.50 -3.80
C GLN A 108 8.37 -7.86 -2.81
N LYS A 109 9.22 -8.68 -2.19
CA LYS A 109 10.09 -8.27 -1.08
C LYS A 109 11.53 -8.68 -1.30
N VAL A 110 12.18 -8.08 -2.29
CA VAL A 110 13.59 -8.32 -2.53
C VAL A 110 14.42 -7.27 -1.79
N ALA A 111 15.08 -7.69 -0.72
CA ALA A 111 15.89 -6.77 0.09
C ALA A 111 17.16 -6.31 -0.66
N LYS A 112 17.47 -5.02 -0.60
CA LYS A 112 18.62 -4.40 -1.30
C LYS A 112 19.99 -4.95 -0.88
N ASN A 113 20.08 -5.57 0.29
CA ASN A 113 21.30 -6.18 0.81
C ASN A 113 21.53 -7.62 0.32
N THR A 114 20.58 -8.23 -0.40
CA THR A 114 20.70 -9.60 -0.93
C THR A 114 21.77 -9.68 -2.01
N ARG A 115 22.41 -10.84 -2.13
CA ARG A 115 23.44 -11.08 -3.14
C ARG A 115 22.87 -11.00 -4.55
N LEU A 116 21.64 -11.50 -4.75
CA LEU A 116 20.94 -11.43 -6.04
C LEU A 116 20.67 -9.97 -6.45
N TYR A 117 20.17 -9.14 -5.53
CA TYR A 117 19.95 -7.71 -5.81
C TYR A 117 21.25 -7.02 -6.25
N LYS A 118 22.36 -7.29 -5.54
CA LYS A 118 23.67 -6.73 -5.87
C LYS A 118 24.19 -7.21 -7.22
N ALA A 119 24.00 -8.50 -7.56
CA ALA A 119 24.39 -9.06 -8.85
C ALA A 119 23.62 -8.39 -10.00
N VAL A 120 22.31 -8.21 -9.86
CA VAL A 120 21.52 -7.51 -10.88
C VAL A 120 21.90 -6.02 -10.95
N SER A 121 22.16 -5.36 -9.83
CA SER A 121 22.53 -3.95 -9.81
C SER A 121 23.84 -3.63 -10.54
N ALA A 122 24.71 -4.62 -10.70
CA ALA A 122 25.96 -4.49 -11.47
C ALA A 122 25.73 -4.18 -12.96
N PHE A 123 24.53 -4.54 -13.51
CA PHE A 123 24.15 -4.21 -14.89
C PHE A 123 23.68 -2.76 -15.07
N GLY A 124 23.65 -1.99 -14.01
CA GLY A 124 23.30 -0.57 -13.99
C GLY A 124 21.95 -0.26 -13.36
N SER A 125 21.70 1.03 -13.14
CA SER A 125 20.50 1.50 -12.42
C SER A 125 19.17 1.12 -13.11
N LYS A 126 19.19 0.89 -14.42
CA LYS A 126 18.00 0.50 -15.21
C LYS A 126 17.66 -0.99 -15.09
N ALA A 127 18.58 -1.81 -14.57
CA ALA A 127 18.33 -3.23 -14.33
C ALA A 127 17.39 -3.47 -13.16
N ILE A 128 17.27 -2.50 -12.24
CA ILE A 128 16.38 -2.60 -11.08
C ILE A 128 15.23 -1.62 -11.26
N ILE A 129 14.02 -2.15 -11.25
CA ILE A 129 12.79 -1.40 -11.39
C ILE A 129 12.05 -1.47 -10.06
N ASP A 130 12.02 -0.32 -9.37
CA ASP A 130 11.36 -0.21 -8.06
C ASP A 130 9.84 -0.06 -8.23
N CYS A 131 9.12 -1.05 -7.77
CA CYS A 131 7.66 -1.11 -7.73
C CYS A 131 7.12 -0.93 -6.30
N ALA A 132 7.77 -0.11 -5.48
CA ALA A 132 7.26 0.24 -4.16
C ALA A 132 5.90 0.95 -4.26
N PRO A 133 5.00 0.77 -3.26
CA PRO A 133 3.74 1.48 -3.19
C PRO A 133 3.92 2.99 -3.21
N PHE A 134 2.96 3.70 -3.79
CA PHE A 134 2.99 5.16 -3.80
C PHE A 134 2.89 5.72 -2.38
N ALA A 135 3.67 6.75 -2.08
CA ALA A 135 3.45 7.53 -0.87
C ALA A 135 2.04 8.17 -0.93
N ARG A 136 1.37 8.29 0.22
CA ARG A 136 -0.01 8.82 0.29
C ARG A 136 -0.19 10.17 -0.40
N LYS A 137 0.82 11.04 -0.34
CA LYS A 137 0.83 12.35 -1.00
C LYS A 137 0.87 12.25 -2.53
N ASP A 138 1.44 11.20 -3.08
CA ASP A 138 1.68 11.02 -4.51
C ASP A 138 0.60 10.15 -5.18
N LEU A 139 -0.21 9.45 -4.37
CA LEU A 139 -1.22 8.51 -4.85
C LEU A 139 -2.28 9.18 -5.72
N GLY A 140 -2.73 10.40 -5.37
CA GLY A 140 -3.70 11.14 -6.16
C GLY A 140 -3.22 11.44 -7.59
N ASN A 141 -1.93 11.77 -7.74
CA ASN A 141 -1.32 11.98 -9.05
C ASN A 141 -1.18 10.65 -9.82
N ALA A 142 -0.83 9.58 -9.12
CA ALA A 142 -0.73 8.24 -9.70
C ALA A 142 -2.10 7.77 -10.24
N VAL A 143 -3.17 7.93 -9.45
CA VAL A 143 -4.55 7.59 -9.87
C VAL A 143 -4.95 8.35 -11.12
N ARG A 144 -4.66 9.66 -11.20
CA ARG A 144 -4.93 10.44 -12.41
C ARG A 144 -4.11 9.97 -13.61
N SER A 145 -2.86 9.55 -13.39
CA SER A 145 -2.03 8.99 -14.47
C SER A 145 -2.55 7.63 -14.96
N ILE A 146 -3.06 6.78 -14.06
CA ILE A 146 -3.69 5.49 -14.41
C ILE A 146 -4.96 5.75 -15.21
N ALA A 147 -5.78 6.73 -14.82
CA ALA A 147 -7.00 7.12 -15.53
C ALA A 147 -6.76 7.52 -16.99
N VAL A 148 -5.68 8.27 -17.24
CA VAL A 148 -5.26 8.61 -18.61
C VAL A 148 -4.97 7.36 -19.43
N GLY A 149 -4.41 6.31 -18.83
CA GLY A 149 -4.21 5.01 -19.47
C GLY A 149 -5.51 4.32 -19.91
N HIS A 150 -6.64 4.63 -19.25
CA HIS A 150 -8.00 4.18 -19.63
C HIS A 150 -8.76 5.18 -20.51
N GLY A 151 -8.09 6.25 -20.97
CA GLY A 151 -8.71 7.24 -21.86
C GLY A 151 -9.60 8.27 -21.19
N ILE A 152 -9.57 8.38 -19.86
CA ILE A 152 -10.33 9.38 -19.08
C ILE A 152 -9.41 10.27 -18.26
N THR A 153 -9.90 11.46 -17.94
CA THR A 153 -9.23 12.36 -17.01
C THR A 153 -10.08 12.54 -15.76
N LEU A 154 -9.45 12.75 -14.61
CA LEU A 154 -10.14 12.98 -13.34
C LEU A 154 -9.81 14.35 -12.76
N THR A 155 -10.80 15.00 -12.13
CA THR A 155 -10.54 16.14 -11.24
C THR A 155 -9.71 15.70 -10.03
N GLN A 156 -9.09 16.64 -9.34
CA GLN A 156 -8.35 16.35 -8.11
C GLN A 156 -9.28 15.79 -7.01
N GLY A 157 -10.48 16.32 -6.91
CA GLY A 157 -11.49 15.86 -5.95
C GLY A 157 -12.00 14.46 -6.28
N ALA A 158 -12.25 14.14 -7.56
CA ALA A 158 -12.63 12.79 -7.99
C ALA A 158 -11.57 11.76 -7.64
N ALA A 159 -10.29 12.08 -7.86
CA ALA A 159 -9.20 11.19 -7.47
C ALA A 159 -9.13 10.97 -5.95
N ALA A 160 -9.33 12.03 -5.15
CA ALA A 160 -9.37 11.92 -3.69
C ALA A 160 -10.57 11.07 -3.22
N THR A 161 -11.76 11.32 -3.78
CA THR A 161 -12.98 10.56 -3.49
C THR A 161 -12.83 9.08 -3.86
N LEU A 162 -12.22 8.77 -5.00
CA LEU A 162 -11.94 7.41 -5.42
C LEU A 162 -11.02 6.69 -4.42
N ILE A 163 -9.95 7.36 -3.98
CA ILE A 163 -9.02 6.81 -2.97
C ILE A 163 -9.74 6.59 -1.63
N ASP A 164 -10.62 7.49 -1.23
CA ASP A 164 -11.41 7.35 0.01
C ASP A 164 -12.41 6.19 -0.05
N LEU A 165 -12.94 5.88 -1.23
CA LEU A 165 -13.88 4.79 -1.42
C LEU A 165 -13.20 3.42 -1.58
N VAL A 166 -12.10 3.36 -2.32
CA VAL A 166 -11.44 2.11 -2.73
C VAL A 166 -10.22 1.79 -1.86
N GLY A 167 -9.59 2.81 -1.28
CA GLY A 167 -8.34 2.66 -0.52
C GLY A 167 -7.10 2.87 -1.38
N THR A 168 -5.97 2.34 -0.91
CA THR A 168 -4.65 2.57 -1.53
C THR A 168 -4.17 1.43 -2.41
N ASN A 169 -4.98 0.39 -2.61
CA ASN A 169 -4.65 -0.73 -3.47
C ASN A 169 -4.76 -0.31 -4.94
N THR A 170 -3.64 -0.27 -5.64
CA THR A 170 -3.56 0.22 -7.03
C THR A 170 -4.31 -0.67 -8.03
N VAL A 171 -4.37 -1.98 -7.80
CA VAL A 171 -5.14 -2.92 -8.64
C VAL A 171 -6.64 -2.65 -8.52
N ALA A 172 -7.12 -2.46 -7.29
CA ALA A 172 -8.52 -2.11 -7.06
C ALA A 172 -8.87 -0.74 -7.65
N LEU A 173 -7.97 0.26 -7.50
CA LEU A 173 -8.13 1.58 -8.10
C LEU A 173 -8.17 1.51 -9.64
N ASP A 174 -7.31 0.70 -10.26
CA ASP A 174 -7.28 0.48 -11.71
C ASP A 174 -8.59 -0.15 -12.22
N ALA A 175 -9.10 -1.15 -11.49
CA ALA A 175 -10.38 -1.81 -11.83
C ALA A 175 -11.56 -0.83 -11.79
N GLU A 176 -11.62 0.03 -10.77
CA GLU A 176 -12.66 1.06 -10.66
C GLU A 176 -12.50 2.14 -11.74
N LEU A 177 -11.28 2.56 -12.07
CA LEU A 177 -11.00 3.48 -13.15
C LEU A 177 -11.43 2.91 -14.51
N LYS A 178 -11.20 1.61 -14.73
CA LYS A 178 -11.70 0.92 -15.93
C LYS A 178 -13.23 0.93 -16.00
N LYS A 179 -13.94 0.70 -14.89
CA LYS A 179 -15.42 0.81 -14.85
C LYS A 179 -15.88 2.24 -15.16
N LEU A 180 -15.24 3.23 -14.55
CA LEU A 180 -15.53 4.63 -14.79
C LEU A 180 -15.34 4.99 -16.28
N SER A 181 -14.27 4.51 -16.92
CA SER A 181 -14.01 4.76 -18.34
C SER A 181 -15.08 4.17 -19.26
N LEU A 182 -15.66 3.04 -18.89
CA LEU A 182 -16.73 2.41 -19.67
C LEU A 182 -18.09 3.13 -19.53
N SER A 183 -18.29 3.81 -18.40
CA SER A 183 -19.53 4.54 -18.10
C SER A 183 -19.50 6.00 -18.52
N HIS A 184 -18.33 6.63 -18.44
CA HIS A 184 -18.13 8.03 -18.78
C HIS A 184 -18.24 8.25 -20.29
N ARG A 185 -19.18 9.09 -20.74
CA ARG A 185 -19.45 9.36 -22.17
C ARG A 185 -19.04 10.76 -22.63
N GLY A 186 -18.47 11.55 -21.71
CA GLY A 186 -18.05 12.93 -21.97
C GLY A 186 -16.58 13.04 -22.33
N THR A 187 -16.17 14.24 -22.74
CA THR A 187 -14.77 14.62 -22.89
C THR A 187 -14.26 15.39 -21.66
N ASP A 188 -15.18 15.81 -20.79
CA ASP A 188 -14.87 16.55 -19.57
C ASP A 188 -14.23 15.63 -18.53
N PRO A 189 -13.44 16.16 -17.58
CA PRO A 189 -12.88 15.36 -16.51
C PRO A 189 -13.99 14.77 -15.61
N VAL A 190 -13.90 13.48 -15.30
CA VAL A 190 -14.76 12.81 -14.31
C VAL A 190 -14.72 13.57 -13.00
N ASN A 191 -15.88 13.87 -12.45
CA ASN A 191 -16.05 14.64 -11.21
C ASN A 191 -16.39 13.74 -10.01
N GLU A 192 -16.47 14.35 -8.80
CA GLU A 192 -16.74 13.62 -7.56
C GLU A 192 -18.11 12.93 -7.55
N ASN A 193 -19.13 13.57 -8.13
CA ASN A 193 -20.51 13.02 -8.16
C ASN A 193 -20.60 11.75 -9.02
N GLU A 194 -19.88 11.71 -10.14
CA GLU A 194 -19.79 10.53 -10.98
C GLU A 194 -19.11 9.38 -10.22
N VAL A 195 -18.01 9.64 -9.53
CA VAL A 195 -17.33 8.64 -8.71
C VAL A 195 -18.28 8.12 -7.62
N LEU A 196 -18.97 9.00 -6.90
CA LEU A 196 -19.91 8.62 -5.84
C LEU A 196 -21.10 7.80 -6.35
N SER A 197 -21.52 7.99 -7.59
CA SER A 197 -22.66 7.28 -8.18
C SER A 197 -22.31 5.87 -8.67
N LEU A 198 -21.04 5.64 -9.09
CA LEU A 198 -20.64 4.41 -9.77
C LEU A 198 -19.74 3.50 -8.92
N VAL A 199 -19.00 4.09 -7.98
CA VAL A 199 -18.01 3.36 -7.19
C VAL A 199 -18.55 3.04 -5.81
N SER A 200 -18.67 1.75 -5.54
CA SER A 200 -19.01 1.26 -4.20
C SER A 200 -17.79 1.35 -3.27
N ARG A 201 -18.05 1.63 -2.00
CA ARG A 201 -16.95 1.64 -1.01
C ARG A 201 -16.44 0.22 -0.78
N THR A 202 -15.18 -0.02 -1.10
CA THR A 202 -14.45 -1.26 -0.84
C THR A 202 -13.28 -1.07 0.11
N ALA A 203 -12.91 0.18 0.41
CA ALA A 203 -11.83 0.48 1.35
C ALA A 203 -12.17 -0.07 2.74
N GLU A 204 -11.28 -0.93 3.23
CA GLU A 204 -11.36 -1.41 4.61
C GLU A 204 -11.05 -0.24 5.56
N ILE A 205 -12.01 0.08 6.42
CA ILE A 205 -11.82 1.09 7.44
C ILE A 205 -11.03 0.46 8.59
N LYS A 206 -9.87 1.02 8.86
CA LYS A 206 -9.02 0.51 9.93
C LYS A 206 -9.48 1.02 11.29
N PRO A 207 -9.55 0.18 12.33
CA PRO A 207 -10.03 0.58 13.66
C PRO A 207 -9.29 1.77 14.27
N TRP A 208 -8.01 1.95 13.95
CA TRP A 208 -7.26 3.12 14.43
C TRP A 208 -7.75 4.47 13.87
N GLU A 209 -8.41 4.49 12.69
CA GLU A 209 -9.02 5.73 12.16
C GLU A 209 -10.16 6.21 13.07
N PHE A 210 -10.93 5.27 13.62
CA PHE A 210 -11.94 5.57 14.62
C PHE A 210 -11.30 6.13 15.90
N VAL A 211 -10.25 5.48 16.40
CA VAL A 211 -9.55 5.90 17.62
C VAL A 211 -8.90 7.27 17.44
N ASP A 212 -8.39 7.58 16.26
CA ASP A 212 -7.84 8.90 15.95
C ASP A 212 -8.94 9.97 15.89
N ALA A 213 -10.08 9.66 15.28
CA ALA A 213 -11.25 10.56 15.28
C ALA A 213 -11.79 10.80 16.70
N PHE A 214 -11.86 9.76 17.53
CA PHE A 214 -12.25 9.82 18.93
C PHE A 214 -11.29 10.71 19.73
N ALA A 215 -9.99 10.49 19.61
CA ALA A 215 -8.96 11.29 20.28
C ALA A 215 -9.03 12.79 19.90
N CYS A 216 -9.49 13.10 18.69
CA CYS A 216 -9.70 14.47 18.22
C CYS A 216 -11.11 15.01 18.52
N ARG A 217 -11.92 14.34 19.34
CA ARG A 217 -13.31 14.71 19.67
C ARG A 217 -14.25 14.86 18.46
N ASN A 218 -13.97 14.14 17.37
CA ASN A 218 -14.78 14.19 16.16
C ASN A 218 -15.88 13.11 16.17
N GLY A 219 -16.92 13.33 16.99
CA GLY A 219 -18.03 12.38 17.14
C GLY A 219 -18.77 12.09 15.85
N LYS A 220 -18.91 13.07 14.95
CA LYS A 220 -19.53 12.85 13.60
C LYS A 220 -18.71 11.85 12.79
N ARG A 221 -17.39 11.99 12.78
CA ARG A 221 -16.49 11.06 12.09
C ARG A 221 -16.50 9.69 12.75
N CYS A 222 -16.56 9.61 14.08
CA CYS A 222 -16.70 8.34 14.82
C CYS A 222 -17.95 7.56 14.38
N ILE A 223 -19.13 8.20 14.36
CA ILE A 223 -20.38 7.58 13.91
C ILE A 223 -20.24 7.11 12.45
N TYR A 224 -19.70 7.95 11.58
CA TYR A 224 -19.50 7.61 10.17
C TYR A 224 -18.63 6.36 9.98
N LEU A 225 -17.51 6.28 10.72
CA LEU A 225 -16.57 5.15 10.65
C LEU A 225 -17.20 3.89 11.24
N MET A 226 -17.80 3.99 12.43
CA MET A 226 -18.39 2.88 13.13
C MET A 226 -19.47 2.15 12.32
N ASN A 227 -20.34 2.89 11.63
CA ASN A 227 -21.40 2.31 10.79
C ASN A 227 -20.85 1.56 9.56
N ARG A 228 -19.56 1.58 9.33
CA ARG A 228 -18.87 1.01 8.15
C ARG A 228 -17.77 0.02 8.51
N MET A 229 -17.56 -0.21 9.81
CA MET A 229 -16.58 -1.18 10.31
C MET A 229 -17.28 -2.39 10.87
N ASP A 230 -16.72 -3.56 10.62
CA ASP A 230 -17.13 -4.79 11.30
C ASP A 230 -16.18 -5.06 12.48
N VAL A 231 -16.33 -4.26 13.53
CA VAL A 231 -15.51 -4.36 14.75
C VAL A 231 -16.42 -4.30 15.97
N SER A 232 -16.23 -5.23 16.91
CA SER A 232 -17.07 -5.29 18.10
C SER A 232 -16.91 -4.02 18.98
N PRO A 233 -18.00 -3.54 19.62
CA PRO A 233 -17.95 -2.41 20.54
C PRO A 233 -16.94 -2.59 21.67
N PHE A 234 -16.75 -3.81 22.16
CA PHE A 234 -15.73 -4.13 23.18
C PHE A 234 -14.31 -3.85 22.70
N ALA A 235 -13.99 -4.26 21.46
CA ALA A 235 -12.68 -4.01 20.88
C ALA A 235 -12.43 -2.51 20.69
N LEU A 236 -13.44 -1.77 20.22
CA LEU A 236 -13.34 -0.31 20.08
C LEU A 236 -13.19 0.38 21.44
N LEU A 237 -13.93 -0.04 22.47
CA LEU A 237 -13.79 0.48 23.84
C LEU A 237 -12.38 0.25 24.39
N ALA A 238 -11.83 -0.97 24.21
CA ALA A 238 -10.46 -1.29 24.63
C ALA A 238 -9.41 -0.42 23.90
N MET A 239 -9.60 -0.17 22.62
CA MET A 239 -8.70 0.72 21.84
C MET A 239 -8.82 2.19 22.29
N CYS A 240 -10.03 2.66 22.56
CA CYS A 240 -10.26 4.02 23.07
C CYS A 240 -9.65 4.21 24.46
N THR A 241 -9.84 3.25 25.38
CA THR A 241 -9.24 3.31 26.72
C THR A 241 -7.72 3.30 26.67
N THR A 242 -7.12 2.53 25.76
CA THR A 242 -5.67 2.58 25.51
C THR A 242 -5.24 3.98 25.06
N ARG A 243 -5.95 4.57 24.10
CA ARG A 243 -5.67 5.93 23.64
C ARG A 243 -5.83 6.98 24.74
N ILE A 244 -6.85 6.88 25.59
CA ILE A 244 -7.02 7.80 26.74
C ILE A 244 -5.80 7.72 27.66
N ARG A 245 -5.31 6.52 27.99
CA ARG A 245 -4.10 6.35 28.81
C ARG A 245 -2.86 6.98 28.17
N GLU A 246 -2.71 6.83 26.84
CA GLU A 246 -1.64 7.49 26.09
C GLU A 246 -1.75 9.01 26.19
N LEU A 247 -2.96 9.58 26.04
CA LEU A 247 -3.20 11.03 26.14
C LEU A 247 -2.95 11.55 27.56
N ILE A 248 -3.34 10.83 28.61
CA ILE A 248 -3.03 11.15 30.01
C ILE A 248 -1.51 11.23 30.19
N THR A 249 -0.77 10.23 29.72
CA THR A 249 0.68 10.19 29.83
C THR A 249 1.34 11.37 29.10
N VAL A 250 0.92 11.63 27.86
CA VAL A 250 1.44 12.74 27.05
C VAL A 250 1.14 14.08 27.73
N LYS A 251 -0.07 14.27 28.25
CA LYS A 251 -0.47 15.50 28.94
C LYS A 251 0.31 15.71 30.21
N ALA A 252 0.38 14.71 31.10
CA ALA A 252 1.11 14.78 32.34
C ALA A 252 2.60 15.10 32.17
N LEU A 253 3.28 14.43 31.21
CA LEU A 253 4.68 14.70 30.92
C LEU A 253 4.88 16.07 30.24
N SER A 254 3.93 16.53 29.45
CA SER A 254 3.98 17.85 28.81
C SER A 254 3.86 18.97 29.84
N GLU A 255 2.94 18.85 30.78
CA GLU A 255 2.73 19.82 31.88
C GLU A 255 3.94 19.91 32.82
N ARG A 256 4.68 18.80 32.97
CA ARG A 256 5.94 18.74 33.74
C ARG A 256 7.19 19.19 32.95
N GLY A 257 7.02 19.63 31.71
CA GLY A 257 8.16 20.00 30.85
C GLY A 257 9.00 18.82 30.34
N GLN A 258 8.52 17.58 30.53
CA GLN A 258 9.26 16.33 30.26
C GLN A 258 8.84 15.65 28.94
N LYS A 259 8.49 16.42 27.91
CA LYS A 259 8.03 15.89 26.61
C LYS A 259 8.95 14.85 25.99
N ALA A 260 10.28 15.00 26.17
CA ALA A 260 11.28 14.07 25.63
C ALA A 260 11.17 12.64 26.20
N LEU A 261 10.49 12.46 27.35
CA LEU A 261 10.30 11.14 27.92
C LEU A 261 9.10 10.38 27.31
N CYS A 262 8.20 11.06 26.60
CA CYS A 262 7.01 10.44 26.03
C CYS A 262 7.34 9.28 25.08
N SER A 263 8.35 9.43 24.22
CA SER A 263 8.75 8.37 23.28
C SER A 263 9.28 7.13 23.98
N LYS A 264 9.99 7.31 25.08
CA LYS A 264 10.51 6.19 25.91
C LYS A 264 9.39 5.49 26.69
N VAL A 265 8.50 6.26 27.32
CA VAL A 265 7.43 5.73 28.17
C VAL A 265 6.38 5.01 27.32
N LEU A 266 5.94 5.60 26.22
CA LEU A 266 4.94 5.03 25.34
C LEU A 266 5.52 4.07 24.28
N LYS A 267 6.86 3.94 24.22
CA LYS A 267 7.56 3.14 23.20
C LYS A 267 7.11 3.48 21.78
N MET A 268 6.88 4.75 21.52
CA MET A 268 6.41 5.28 20.25
C MET A 268 7.45 6.22 19.61
N PRO A 269 7.61 6.21 18.28
CA PRO A 269 8.46 7.17 17.60
C PRO A 269 7.86 8.59 17.64
N ASP A 270 8.72 9.60 17.66
CA ASP A 270 8.32 11.01 17.84
C ASP A 270 7.36 11.53 16.75
N TRP A 271 7.46 11.03 15.53
CA TRP A 271 6.54 11.41 14.45
C TRP A 271 5.09 11.02 14.75
N ARG A 272 4.87 9.91 15.45
CA ARG A 272 3.53 9.45 15.87
C ARG A 272 3.00 10.25 17.06
N LEU A 273 3.87 10.67 17.95
CA LEU A 273 3.52 11.48 19.11
C LEU A 273 3.02 12.87 18.76
N LYS A 274 3.37 13.44 17.60
CA LYS A 274 2.85 14.73 17.14
C LYS A 274 1.32 14.79 17.15
N HIS A 275 0.66 13.72 16.70
CA HIS A 275 -0.80 13.61 16.72
C HIS A 275 -1.33 13.54 18.17
N HIS A 276 -0.68 12.78 19.04
CA HIS A 276 -1.07 12.67 20.45
C HIS A 276 -0.96 14.01 21.19
N TYR A 277 0.07 14.80 20.94
CA TYR A 277 0.20 16.14 21.51
C TYR A 277 -0.95 17.05 21.09
N SER A 278 -1.29 17.06 19.81
CA SER A 278 -2.40 17.85 19.27
C SER A 278 -3.74 17.46 19.91
N CYS A 279 -4.02 16.15 19.99
CA CYS A 279 -5.26 15.65 20.60
C CYS A 279 -5.31 15.91 22.12
N ALA A 280 -4.20 15.73 22.84
CA ALA A 280 -4.13 15.95 24.29
C ALA A 280 -4.43 17.40 24.68
N CYS A 281 -4.12 18.38 23.84
CA CYS A 281 -4.48 19.77 24.04
C CYS A 281 -6.00 20.01 24.04
N GLY A 282 -6.77 19.14 23.41
CA GLY A 282 -8.24 19.21 23.34
C GLY A 282 -8.97 18.73 24.61
N PHE A 283 -8.26 18.20 25.59
CA PHE A 283 -8.82 17.67 26.84
C PHE A 283 -8.20 18.34 28.06
N THR A 284 -8.94 18.46 29.16
CA THR A 284 -8.36 18.66 30.49
C THR A 284 -7.89 17.32 31.05
N MET A 285 -7.09 17.34 32.13
CA MET A 285 -6.68 16.11 32.83
C MET A 285 -7.90 15.41 33.44
N ASP A 286 -8.79 16.19 34.04
CA ASP A 286 -10.00 15.67 34.72
C ASP A 286 -10.94 15.02 33.69
N GLU A 287 -11.13 15.60 32.51
CA GLU A 287 -11.91 14.99 31.42
C GLU A 287 -11.34 13.62 30.98
N LEU A 288 -10.01 13.50 30.88
CA LEU A 288 -9.38 12.23 30.51
C LEU A 288 -9.52 11.16 31.63
N ILE A 289 -9.38 11.56 32.88
CA ILE A 289 -9.55 10.66 34.04
C ILE A 289 -11.02 10.22 34.14
N CYS A 290 -11.96 11.13 33.99
CA CYS A 290 -13.38 10.84 33.98
C CYS A 290 -13.78 9.92 32.84
N ALA A 291 -13.26 10.16 31.59
CA ALA A 291 -13.48 9.29 30.46
C ALA A 291 -12.92 7.88 30.66
N LEU A 292 -11.76 7.76 31.33
CA LEU A 292 -11.18 6.45 31.64
C LEU A 292 -11.98 5.72 32.71
N SER A 293 -12.46 6.43 33.75
CA SER A 293 -13.28 5.86 34.81
C SER A 293 -14.63 5.38 34.29
N SER A 294 -15.34 6.23 33.51
CA SER A 294 -16.65 5.88 32.94
C SER A 294 -16.57 4.75 31.94
N ALA A 295 -15.42 4.53 31.27
CA ALA A 295 -15.23 3.39 30.39
C ALA A 295 -15.41 2.04 31.08
N ARG A 296 -15.04 1.95 32.38
CA ARG A 296 -15.25 0.74 33.17
C ARG A 296 -16.74 0.47 33.42
N ASP A 297 -17.51 1.50 33.68
CA ASP A 297 -18.94 1.38 33.99
C ASP A 297 -19.69 0.95 32.71
N VAL A 298 -19.32 1.53 31.55
CA VAL A 298 -19.84 1.15 30.24
C VAL A 298 -19.47 -0.29 29.90
N GLU A 299 -18.25 -0.74 30.17
CA GLU A 299 -17.85 -2.14 29.96
C GLU A 299 -18.72 -3.10 30.77
N GLN A 300 -19.02 -2.73 32.03
CA GLN A 300 -19.89 -3.52 32.90
C GLN A 300 -21.32 -3.52 32.38
N GLU A 301 -21.83 -2.38 31.95
CA GLU A 301 -23.16 -2.24 31.32
C GLU A 301 -23.31 -3.11 30.09
N MET A 302 -22.32 -3.07 29.17
CA MET A 302 -22.28 -3.91 27.98
C MET A 302 -22.23 -5.42 28.28
N LYS A 303 -21.69 -5.83 29.44
CA LYS A 303 -21.66 -7.22 29.93
C LYS A 303 -22.93 -7.66 30.62
N SER A 304 -23.73 -6.71 31.13
CA SER A 304 -24.94 -7.00 31.93
C SER A 304 -26.23 -7.14 31.12
N GLY A 305 -26.15 -7.16 29.77
CA GLY A 305 -27.30 -7.40 28.90
C GLY A 305 -27.89 -6.16 28.23
N SER A 306 -27.30 -4.98 28.42
CA SER A 306 -27.66 -3.77 27.68
C SER A 306 -27.23 -3.88 26.20
N ASP A 307 -27.84 -3.09 25.32
CA ASP A 307 -27.37 -2.98 23.95
C ASP A 307 -25.93 -2.43 23.90
N GLN A 308 -25.01 -3.32 23.57
CA GLN A 308 -23.57 -3.05 23.58
C GLN A 308 -23.19 -1.86 22.68
N MET A 309 -23.84 -1.77 21.51
CA MET A 309 -23.58 -0.71 20.56
C MET A 309 -24.09 0.63 21.08
N GLN A 310 -25.29 0.66 21.64
CA GLN A 310 -25.90 1.89 22.16
C GLN A 310 -25.15 2.42 23.39
N SER A 311 -24.78 1.55 24.32
CA SER A 311 -23.96 1.93 25.51
C SER A 311 -22.62 2.52 25.07
N PHE A 312 -21.95 1.88 24.14
CA PHE A 312 -20.68 2.38 23.58
C PHE A 312 -20.83 3.74 22.87
N ILE A 313 -21.88 3.90 22.02
CA ILE A 313 -22.16 5.16 21.32
C ILE A 313 -22.39 6.30 22.32
N SER A 314 -23.25 6.07 23.31
CA SER A 314 -23.56 7.07 24.32
C SER A 314 -22.32 7.54 25.06
N TRP A 315 -21.44 6.61 25.43
CA TRP A 315 -20.20 6.92 26.10
C TRP A 315 -19.24 7.73 25.23
N PHE A 316 -18.88 7.27 24.02
CA PHE A 316 -17.89 7.99 23.23
C PHE A 316 -18.39 9.36 22.76
N LEU A 317 -19.71 9.53 22.53
CA LEU A 317 -20.29 10.82 22.23
C LEU A 317 -20.21 11.76 23.43
N GLY A 318 -20.42 11.25 24.64
CA GLY A 318 -20.20 11.99 25.87
C GLY A 318 -18.77 12.51 25.98
N VAL A 319 -17.79 11.63 25.77
CA VAL A 319 -16.35 12.01 25.77
C VAL A 319 -16.01 13.00 24.66
N CYS A 320 -16.64 12.90 23.49
CA CYS A 320 -16.40 13.83 22.38
C CYS A 320 -17.00 15.24 22.61
N LYS A 321 -18.01 15.41 23.48
CA LYS A 321 -18.55 16.72 23.81
C LYS A 321 -17.62 17.44 24.77
N LYS A 322 -17.31 18.73 24.49
CA LYS A 322 -16.56 19.56 25.45
C LYS A 322 -17.43 19.89 26.66
N GLY A 323 -16.90 19.65 27.87
CA GLY A 323 -17.52 20.08 29.11
C GLY A 323 -18.75 19.26 29.56
N SER A 324 -18.95 18.03 29.10
CA SER A 324 -20.08 17.18 29.51
C SER A 324 -19.68 15.98 30.37
N LEU A 325 -18.55 16.05 31.05
CA LEU A 325 -18.11 15.06 32.03
C LEU A 325 -17.91 15.77 33.38
#